data_0421af82bd1bbac9ddbfb6653d23ae82
#
_entry.id   0421af82bd1bbac9ddbfb6653d23ae82
#
_cell.length_a   1.000
_cell.length_b   1.000
_cell.length_c   1.000
_cell.angle_alpha   90.00
_cell.angle_beta   90.00
_cell.angle_gamma   90.00
#
_symmetry.space_group_name_H-M   'P 1'
#
loop_
_entity.id
_entity.type
_entity.pdbx_description
1 polymer ?
#
loop_
_entity_poly.entity_id
_entity_poly.type
_entity_poly.pdbx_seq_one_letter_code
_entity_poly.pdbx_strand_id
1 'polypeptide(L)'
;MKNGPEKPRSSYSVLSSRRENSGAIGAAPRLLLRQHTRRLDNLDPLGKVGPGSRPHAGRDRLLSSAATAEWPRIYRPGAHRSLIGKVRNMLAKLHLYYKIINYFIITTQNRRLIVIPCNSRAGKTVEQGTGYLAFIPADVPPTPPVAFDTAMIQLLSAADLALGRLSGIAALLPNPDLFVAMYVKKEAVLSSQIEGIDCTLDEVIAQEESDAGVQTKAIGEVVNYVNATNSGMERLKTLPLCLRLIREVHGHLMSGVRGEHKDPGEFRKTQNWIGPQGCTLATATFVPPPVPDMNKALANLELFLHDRTSLPLAIQCAIIHAQFETIHPFLDGNGRVGRLLVALLLHERSVLKQPLLYMSLYLKLNRREYYEHLMAVRTHGEWEGWIKFFLIGLAAVSKEAASTAQNIVAFREDALRRASKYGQHEIRLLDVLFAHPILDIRAAERHLGCTYATAATAMKNLDAEGFVTEITGQKRNKRFKFTGYLKYFEVDTITAAQDAV
;
A
#
# COMPACT_ATOMS: atom_id res chain seq x y z
N MET A 1 -15.32 -57.24 -30.27
CA MET A 1 -16.33 -56.81 -31.26
C MET A 1 -16.26 -55.28 -31.25
N LYS A 2 -15.55 -54.74 -32.22
CA LYS A 2 -16.05 -54.03 -33.42
C LYS A 2 -16.88 -52.79 -32.99
N ASN A 3 -16.63 -51.56 -33.32
CA ASN A 3 -15.95 -50.90 -34.42
C ASN A 3 -15.69 -49.41 -34.02
N GLY A 4 -14.58 -48.82 -34.34
CA GLY A 4 -14.50 -47.40 -34.73
C GLY A 4 -14.66 -47.34 -36.26
N PRO A 5 -14.24 -46.26 -36.98
CA PRO A 5 -14.03 -44.83 -36.69
C PRO A 5 -14.75 -43.94 -37.74
N GLU A 6 -14.61 -42.62 -37.72
CA GLU A 6 -14.39 -41.81 -38.95
C GLU A 6 -14.28 -40.28 -38.70
N LYS A 7 -13.16 -39.74 -39.19
CA LYS A 7 -13.02 -38.34 -39.65
C LYS A 7 -13.43 -38.25 -41.14
N PRO A 8 -13.82 -37.09 -41.69
CA PRO A 8 -12.97 -36.37 -42.63
C PRO A 8 -13.00 -34.84 -42.49
N ARG A 9 -11.84 -34.16 -42.65
CA ARG A 9 -11.21 -33.52 -43.83
C ARG A 9 -12.06 -32.45 -44.52
N SER A 10 -11.58 -31.18 -44.39
CA SER A 10 -10.84 -30.32 -45.32
C SER A 10 -11.70 -29.58 -46.34
N SER A 11 -11.54 -28.27 -46.51
CA SER A 11 -10.78 -27.61 -47.58
C SER A 11 -11.10 -26.12 -47.68
N TYR A 12 -10.06 -25.30 -47.71
CA TYR A 12 -9.59 -24.30 -48.68
C TYR A 12 -10.58 -23.37 -49.39
N SER A 13 -10.32 -22.05 -49.32
CA SER A 13 -9.96 -21.09 -50.43
C SER A 13 -9.99 -19.67 -49.88
N VAL A 14 -8.96 -18.90 -49.85
CA VAL A 14 -8.16 -18.10 -50.77
C VAL A 14 -8.98 -17.37 -51.85
N LEU A 15 -8.92 -16.02 -51.76
CA LEU A 15 -8.93 -15.02 -52.85
C LEU A 15 -9.02 -13.63 -52.16
N SER A 16 -7.99 -12.75 -52.09
CA SER A 16 -7.28 -11.93 -53.04
C SER A 16 -8.18 -10.93 -53.78
N SER A 17 -7.79 -9.68 -53.63
CA SER A 17 -7.61 -8.60 -54.57
C SER A 17 -8.30 -7.29 -54.18
N ARG A 18 -7.46 -6.31 -54.02
CA ARG A 18 -7.15 -5.10 -54.84
C ARG A 18 -8.03 -3.87 -54.64
N ARG A 19 -7.32 -2.79 -54.19
CA ARG A 19 -7.17 -1.46 -54.85
C ARG A 19 -8.45 -0.67 -55.10
N GLU A 20 -8.53 0.61 -54.89
CA GLU A 20 -7.68 1.81 -55.07
C GLU A 20 -8.47 3.05 -54.63
N ASN A 21 -7.70 4.09 -54.32
CA ASN A 21 -7.88 5.51 -54.62
C ASN A 21 -8.56 6.43 -53.57
N SER A 22 -7.75 7.23 -52.98
CA SER A 22 -7.42 8.66 -53.28
C SER A 22 -8.46 9.69 -52.87
N GLY A 23 -7.98 10.65 -52.08
CA GLY A 23 -8.68 11.89 -51.75
C GLY A 23 -7.88 12.75 -50.75
N ALA A 24 -6.92 13.49 -51.26
CA ALA A 24 -6.23 14.56 -50.56
C ALA A 24 -7.16 15.73 -50.27
N ILE A 25 -6.88 16.49 -49.19
CA ILE A 25 -7.08 17.92 -48.90
C ILE A 25 -6.92 18.05 -47.39
N GLY A 26 -6.05 18.82 -46.77
CA GLY A 26 -5.41 20.04 -47.04
C GLY A 26 -4.43 20.36 -45.91
N ALA A 27 -3.23 20.74 -46.27
CA ALA A 27 -2.20 21.24 -45.36
C ALA A 27 -2.44 22.71 -45.01
N ALA A 28 -2.17 23.10 -43.77
CA ALA A 28 -1.48 24.31 -43.35
C ALA A 28 -1.84 24.73 -41.91
N PRO A 29 -1.02 25.48 -41.18
CA PRO A 29 0.43 25.63 -41.27
C PRO A 29 1.14 25.36 -39.90
N ARG A 30 2.23 24.65 -40.00
CA ARG A 30 3.27 24.66 -38.94
C ARG A 30 4.25 25.78 -39.29
N LEU A 31 4.20 26.90 -38.61
CA LEU A 31 5.28 27.87 -38.52
C LEU A 31 4.88 28.93 -37.48
N LEU A 32 5.46 28.85 -36.27
CA LEU A 32 5.71 29.96 -35.34
C LEU A 32 6.02 29.55 -33.91
N LEU A 33 6.66 28.40 -33.68
CA LEU A 33 7.12 28.04 -32.32
C LEU A 33 8.52 27.41 -32.29
N ARG A 34 9.42 27.84 -33.18
CA ARG A 34 10.79 27.31 -33.21
C ARG A 34 11.89 28.36 -32.99
N GLN A 35 11.59 29.51 -32.41
CA GLN A 35 12.63 30.53 -32.19
C GLN A 35 12.91 30.93 -30.73
N HIS A 36 12.28 30.32 -29.72
CA HIS A 36 12.56 30.67 -28.31
C HIS A 36 13.16 29.56 -27.43
N THR A 37 13.47 28.39 -27.96
CA THR A 37 14.04 27.28 -27.17
C THR A 37 15.53 27.04 -27.37
N ARG A 38 16.25 27.91 -28.13
CA ARG A 38 17.72 27.75 -28.40
C ARG A 38 18.64 28.63 -27.55
N ARG A 39 18.25 29.12 -26.40
CA ARG A 39 19.09 29.97 -25.52
C ARG A 39 19.29 29.47 -24.09
N LEU A 40 18.93 28.27 -23.72
CA LEU A 40 19.13 27.76 -22.37
C LEU A 40 19.96 26.48 -22.26
N ASP A 41 20.50 25.95 -23.39
CA ASP A 41 21.24 24.69 -23.35
C ASP A 41 22.78 24.85 -23.22
N ASN A 42 23.30 26.03 -22.83
CA ASN A 42 24.73 26.25 -22.63
C ASN A 42 25.06 26.87 -21.28
N LEU A 43 24.64 26.28 -20.19
CA LEU A 43 25.17 26.57 -18.85
C LEU A 43 25.71 25.27 -18.24
N ASP A 44 27.03 25.13 -18.29
CA ASP A 44 27.80 24.12 -17.56
C ASP A 44 27.50 24.22 -16.05
N PRO A 45 27.21 23.13 -15.36
CA PRO A 45 26.86 23.12 -13.95
C PRO A 45 27.98 23.56 -12.99
N LEU A 46 29.19 23.84 -13.46
CA LEU A 46 30.36 24.14 -12.61
C LEU A 46 30.93 25.54 -12.75
N GLY A 47 30.34 26.47 -13.51
CA GLY A 47 30.70 27.91 -13.48
C GLY A 47 32.15 28.24 -13.85
N LYS A 48 32.83 27.47 -14.71
CA LYS A 48 34.16 27.81 -15.22
C LYS A 48 34.04 28.51 -16.57
N VAL A 49 34.37 29.80 -16.57
CA VAL A 49 34.48 30.60 -17.78
C VAL A 49 35.87 30.38 -18.42
N GLY A 50 35.93 29.90 -19.66
CA GLY A 50 37.15 29.78 -20.45
C GLY A 50 37.63 31.15 -20.97
N PRO A 51 38.94 31.33 -21.20
CA PRO A 51 39.51 32.62 -21.56
C PRO A 51 39.32 32.91 -23.06
N GLY A 52 38.65 34.02 -23.38
CA GLY A 52 38.67 34.54 -24.73
C GLY A 52 37.40 35.16 -25.26
N SER A 53 37.09 36.40 -24.85
CA SER A 53 36.51 37.43 -25.74
C SER A 53 36.37 38.77 -24.98
N ARG A 54 36.92 39.82 -25.58
CA ARG A 54 36.94 41.18 -25.06
C ARG A 54 35.53 41.81 -25.09
N PRO A 55 35.14 42.66 -24.09
CA PRO A 55 33.86 43.30 -24.10
C PRO A 55 33.81 44.54 -24.98
N HIS A 56 32.73 44.65 -25.75
CA HIS A 56 32.35 45.91 -26.38
C HIS A 56 31.69 46.83 -25.36
N ALA A 57 32.25 48.06 -25.25
CA ALA A 57 31.74 49.14 -24.44
C ALA A 57 30.39 49.64 -24.96
N GLY A 58 29.45 49.81 -24.06
CA GLY A 58 28.24 50.56 -24.36
C GLY A 58 26.97 50.04 -23.67
N ARG A 59 26.84 50.26 -22.34
CA ARG A 59 25.58 50.43 -21.63
C ARG A 59 25.74 50.42 -20.07
N ASP A 60 26.71 51.20 -19.58
CA ASP A 60 26.79 51.53 -18.16
C ASP A 60 26.21 52.92 -17.93
N ARG A 61 24.90 53.01 -17.81
CA ARG A 61 24.21 54.13 -17.19
C ARG A 61 22.82 53.68 -16.77
N LEU A 62 22.69 53.02 -15.65
CA LEU A 62 21.44 52.93 -14.85
C LEU A 62 21.57 52.05 -13.59
N LEU A 63 22.75 51.94 -12.98
CA LEU A 63 22.89 51.25 -11.67
C LEU A 63 23.85 51.95 -10.71
N SER A 64 23.76 53.31 -10.61
CA SER A 64 24.60 54.11 -9.68
C SER A 64 23.78 54.96 -8.70
N SER A 65 22.71 54.42 -8.12
CA SER A 65 22.01 55.16 -7.07
C SER A 65 21.36 54.28 -5.98
N ALA A 66 22.04 53.21 -5.57
CA ALA A 66 21.58 52.45 -4.40
C ALA A 66 22.75 51.75 -3.69
N ALA A 67 23.73 52.53 -3.24
CA ALA A 67 24.86 52.05 -2.44
C ALA A 67 25.20 53.02 -1.33
N THR A 68 24.34 53.15 -0.33
CA THR A 68 24.69 53.59 1.05
C THR A 68 23.61 53.07 1.99
N ALA A 69 23.74 51.82 2.41
CA ALA A 69 23.14 51.32 3.63
C ALA A 69 24.14 50.38 4.28
N GLU A 70 24.66 50.76 5.40
CA GLU A 70 25.60 49.99 6.24
C GLU A 70 24.97 48.67 6.68
N TRP A 71 25.66 47.58 6.40
CA TRP A 71 25.34 46.22 6.90
C TRP A 71 26.31 45.90 8.04
N PRO A 72 25.84 45.43 9.21
CA PRO A 72 26.73 44.96 10.27
C PRO A 72 27.37 43.61 9.88
N ARG A 73 28.69 43.54 10.03
CA ARG A 73 29.49 42.33 9.87
C ARG A 73 29.13 41.32 10.94
N ILE A 74 28.45 40.24 10.57
CA ILE A 74 28.50 38.97 11.30
C ILE A 74 28.76 37.85 10.27
N TYR A 75 30.03 37.52 10.10
CA TYR A 75 30.48 36.43 9.26
C TYR A 75 30.78 35.24 10.15
N ARG A 76 29.97 34.13 10.07
CA ARG A 76 30.32 32.82 10.57
C ARG A 76 30.39 31.85 9.37
N PRO A 77 31.56 31.21 9.09
CA PRO A 77 31.68 30.22 8.01
C PRO A 77 31.01 28.93 8.48
N GLY A 78 29.91 28.57 7.89
CA GLY A 78 29.13 27.35 8.17
C GLY A 78 27.67 27.41 7.75
N ALA A 79 27.11 28.63 7.65
CA ALA A 79 25.67 28.82 7.36
C ALA A 79 25.27 28.72 5.88
N HIS A 80 26.23 28.81 4.95
CA HIS A 80 25.94 28.88 3.52
C HIS A 80 25.43 27.55 2.91
N ARG A 81 25.89 26.38 3.37
CA ARG A 81 25.40 25.09 2.85
C ARG A 81 23.99 24.78 3.29
N SER A 82 23.60 25.18 4.50
CA SER A 82 22.24 25.00 5.03
C SER A 82 21.24 25.94 4.33
N LEU A 83 21.64 27.17 4.00
CA LEU A 83 20.77 28.14 3.33
C LEU A 83 20.51 27.76 1.86
N ILE A 84 21.53 27.32 1.14
CA ILE A 84 21.39 26.87 -0.26
C ILE A 84 20.51 25.61 -0.33
N GLY A 85 20.66 24.68 0.62
CA GLY A 85 19.78 23.51 0.72
C GLY A 85 18.32 23.88 0.98
N LYS A 86 18.08 24.83 1.89
CA LYS A 86 16.73 25.35 2.19
C LYS A 86 16.10 26.10 1.01
N VAL A 87 16.89 26.92 0.30
CA VAL A 87 16.43 27.64 -0.90
C VAL A 87 16.15 26.68 -2.05
N ARG A 88 16.98 25.65 -2.25
CA ARG A 88 16.76 24.62 -3.27
C ARG A 88 15.49 23.79 -2.98
N ASN A 89 15.24 23.43 -1.71
CA ASN A 89 14.00 22.76 -1.30
C ASN A 89 12.78 23.70 -1.40
N MET A 90 12.93 24.98 -1.12
CA MET A 90 11.85 25.96 -1.27
C MET A 90 11.51 26.20 -2.75
N LEU A 91 12.51 26.28 -3.62
CA LEU A 91 12.32 26.40 -5.07
C LEU A 91 11.70 25.13 -5.68
N ALA A 92 12.10 23.95 -5.23
CA ALA A 92 11.48 22.69 -5.62
C ALA A 92 10.00 22.60 -5.19
N LYS A 93 9.70 23.06 -3.95
CA LYS A 93 8.31 23.16 -3.45
C LYS A 93 7.51 24.21 -4.22
N LEU A 94 8.09 25.38 -4.55
CA LEU A 94 7.44 26.42 -5.38
C LEU A 94 7.20 25.93 -6.81
N HIS A 95 8.11 25.16 -7.40
CA HIS A 95 7.93 24.57 -8.72
C HIS A 95 6.83 23.51 -8.74
N LEU A 96 6.75 22.69 -7.68
CA LEU A 96 5.67 21.74 -7.49
C LEU A 96 4.32 22.46 -7.25
N TYR A 97 4.33 23.53 -6.44
CA TYR A 97 3.14 24.36 -6.19
C TYR A 97 2.65 25.07 -7.47
N TYR A 98 3.58 25.56 -8.30
CA TYR A 98 3.27 26.17 -9.59
C TYR A 98 2.70 25.15 -10.59
N LYS A 99 3.20 23.92 -10.60
CA LYS A 99 2.63 22.81 -11.38
C LYS A 99 1.22 22.44 -10.88
N ILE A 100 1.01 22.42 -9.56
CA ILE A 100 -0.28 22.12 -8.95
C ILE A 100 -1.27 23.26 -9.21
N ILE A 101 -0.87 24.53 -9.09
CA ILE A 101 -1.73 25.68 -9.37
C ILE A 101 -2.09 25.75 -10.87
N ASN A 102 -1.14 25.55 -11.77
CA ASN A 102 -1.46 25.49 -13.20
C ASN A 102 -2.36 24.30 -13.54
N TYR A 103 -2.18 23.16 -12.88
CA TYR A 103 -3.10 22.03 -12.98
C TYR A 103 -4.51 22.41 -12.49
N PHE A 104 -4.62 23.13 -11.36
CA PHE A 104 -5.90 23.61 -10.80
C PHE A 104 -6.54 24.73 -11.64
N ILE A 105 -5.77 25.67 -12.16
CA ILE A 105 -6.28 26.79 -13.00
C ILE A 105 -6.77 26.28 -14.35
N ILE A 106 -6.09 25.29 -14.94
CA ILE A 106 -6.53 24.66 -16.18
C ILE A 106 -7.82 23.85 -15.96
N THR A 107 -8.03 23.30 -14.76
CA THR A 107 -9.24 22.53 -14.43
C THR A 107 -10.47 23.39 -14.09
N THR A 108 -10.28 24.65 -13.65
CA THR A 108 -11.41 25.52 -13.25
C THR A 108 -11.92 26.46 -14.34
N GLN A 109 -11.12 26.77 -15.36
CA GLN A 109 -11.52 27.73 -16.42
C GLN A 109 -12.07 27.09 -17.69
N ASN A 110 -11.90 25.79 -17.89
CA ASN A 110 -12.50 25.10 -19.05
C ASN A 110 -13.19 23.83 -18.58
N ARG A 111 -14.50 23.74 -18.70
CA ARG A 111 -15.30 22.51 -18.66
C ARG A 111 -14.93 21.56 -19.84
N ARG A 112 -13.67 21.51 -20.25
CA ARG A 112 -13.16 20.51 -21.19
C ARG A 112 -12.61 19.36 -20.36
N LEU A 113 -13.29 18.23 -20.51
CA LEU A 113 -12.87 16.92 -20.04
C LEU A 113 -11.34 16.75 -20.24
N ILE A 114 -10.62 16.48 -19.17
CA ILE A 114 -9.19 16.20 -19.24
C ILE A 114 -9.05 14.87 -19.96
N VAL A 115 -8.74 14.92 -21.24
CA VAL A 115 -8.29 13.74 -21.98
C VAL A 115 -6.88 13.44 -21.46
N ILE A 116 -6.75 12.46 -20.59
CA ILE A 116 -5.44 11.93 -20.18
C ILE A 116 -4.79 11.40 -21.47
N PRO A 117 -3.60 11.89 -21.86
CA PRO A 117 -2.92 11.41 -23.06
C PRO A 117 -2.81 9.89 -22.97
N CYS A 118 -3.16 9.18 -24.04
CA CYS A 118 -3.02 7.73 -24.09
C CYS A 118 -1.53 7.39 -23.98
N ASN A 119 -1.11 6.92 -22.79
CA ASN A 119 0.20 6.32 -22.60
C ASN A 119 0.01 4.81 -22.70
N SER A 120 0.71 4.16 -23.62
CA SER A 120 0.58 2.71 -23.87
C SER A 120 0.80 1.87 -22.61
N ARG A 121 1.61 2.37 -21.65
CA ARG A 121 1.90 1.68 -20.37
C ARG A 121 0.85 1.91 -19.30
N ALA A 122 0.13 3.04 -19.35
CA ALA A 122 -0.92 3.37 -18.38
C ALA A 122 -2.26 2.75 -18.78
N GLY A 123 -2.66 3.00 -20.01
CA GLY A 123 -3.97 2.68 -20.54
C GLY A 123 -4.56 3.84 -21.33
N LYS A 124 -5.88 3.91 -21.40
CA LYS A 124 -6.59 4.93 -22.16
C LYS A 124 -7.86 5.39 -21.44
N THR A 125 -8.22 6.64 -21.65
CA THR A 125 -9.50 7.20 -21.22
C THR A 125 -10.50 7.11 -22.36
N VAL A 126 -11.72 6.65 -22.08
CA VAL A 126 -12.78 6.47 -23.07
C VAL A 126 -14.05 7.15 -22.57
N GLU A 127 -14.64 7.98 -23.45
CA GLU A 127 -15.92 8.61 -23.18
C GLU A 127 -17.04 7.57 -23.23
N GLN A 128 -17.92 7.63 -22.25
CA GLN A 128 -19.07 6.75 -22.12
C GLN A 128 -20.33 7.46 -22.61
N GLY A 129 -21.29 6.71 -23.13
CA GLY A 129 -22.53 7.25 -23.71
C GLY A 129 -23.36 8.13 -22.77
N THR A 130 -23.09 8.11 -21.48
CA THR A 130 -23.72 8.98 -20.45
C THR A 130 -22.90 10.24 -20.16
N GLY A 131 -21.83 10.53 -20.92
CA GLY A 131 -21.07 11.79 -20.86
C GLY A 131 -20.01 11.86 -19.78
N TYR A 132 -19.51 10.72 -19.25
CA TYR A 132 -18.34 10.68 -18.36
C TYR A 132 -17.16 9.97 -19.02
N LEU A 133 -15.96 10.23 -18.49
CA LEU A 133 -14.72 9.57 -18.93
C LEU A 133 -14.38 8.42 -17.99
N ALA A 134 -14.26 7.19 -18.52
CA ALA A 134 -13.76 6.02 -17.79
C ALA A 134 -12.36 5.66 -18.24
N PHE A 135 -11.54 5.22 -17.30
CA PHE A 135 -10.16 4.79 -17.57
C PHE A 135 -10.11 3.27 -17.80
N ILE A 136 -9.55 2.85 -18.91
CA ILE A 136 -9.30 1.44 -19.23
C ILE A 136 -7.80 1.21 -19.06
N PRO A 137 -7.35 0.43 -18.05
CA PRO A 137 -5.92 0.16 -17.84
C PRO A 137 -5.34 -0.67 -18.99
N ALA A 138 -4.03 -0.48 -19.24
CA ALA A 138 -3.26 -1.39 -20.07
C ALA A 138 -3.10 -2.74 -19.37
N ASP A 139 -2.80 -3.78 -20.14
CA ASP A 139 -2.50 -5.09 -19.61
C ASP A 139 -1.20 -5.09 -18.79
N VAL A 140 -1.11 -6.01 -17.82
CA VAL A 140 0.11 -6.28 -17.07
C VAL A 140 0.72 -7.62 -17.50
N PRO A 141 2.08 -7.75 -17.52
CA PRO A 141 3.07 -6.73 -17.14
C PRO A 141 3.12 -5.56 -18.10
N PRO A 142 3.59 -4.37 -17.66
CA PRO A 142 3.63 -3.15 -18.50
C PRO A 142 4.42 -3.32 -19.78
N THR A 143 3.93 -2.74 -20.87
CA THR A 143 4.63 -2.71 -22.15
C THR A 143 4.74 -1.25 -22.66
N PRO A 144 5.97 -0.70 -22.85
CA PRO A 144 7.31 -1.28 -22.65
C PRO A 144 7.58 -1.78 -21.22
N PRO A 145 8.48 -2.79 -21.06
CA PRO A 145 8.78 -3.38 -19.74
C PRO A 145 9.30 -2.36 -18.73
N VAL A 146 9.20 -2.73 -17.44
CA VAL A 146 9.79 -1.98 -16.33
C VAL A 146 11.30 -1.88 -16.51
N ALA A 147 11.84 -0.67 -16.37
CA ALA A 147 13.27 -0.42 -16.45
C ALA A 147 13.95 -0.73 -15.10
N PHE A 148 15.00 -1.55 -15.16
CA PHE A 148 15.81 -1.91 -13.99
C PHE A 148 17.06 -1.02 -13.93
N ASP A 149 16.92 0.17 -13.37
CA ASP A 149 18.08 1.02 -13.04
C ASP A 149 18.77 0.54 -11.76
N THR A 150 19.97 1.08 -11.48
CA THR A 150 20.76 0.71 -10.31
C THR A 150 19.98 0.88 -9.01
N ALA A 151 19.18 1.94 -8.89
CA ALA A 151 18.37 2.18 -7.69
C ALA A 151 17.28 1.12 -7.52
N MET A 152 16.60 0.72 -8.61
CA MET A 152 15.60 -0.36 -8.59
C MET A 152 16.21 -1.68 -8.13
N ILE A 153 17.40 -2.03 -8.65
CA ILE A 153 18.10 -3.27 -8.28
C ILE A 153 18.48 -3.25 -6.80
N GLN A 154 19.00 -2.12 -6.29
CA GLN A 154 19.35 -1.98 -4.87
C GLN A 154 18.11 -2.10 -3.96
N LEU A 155 17.00 -1.44 -4.31
CA LEU A 155 15.76 -1.50 -3.55
C LEU A 155 15.16 -2.90 -3.56
N LEU A 156 15.18 -3.58 -4.71
CA LEU A 156 14.72 -4.97 -4.83
C LEU A 156 15.55 -5.89 -3.92
N SER A 157 16.88 -5.79 -3.99
CA SER A 157 17.78 -6.58 -3.13
C SER A 157 17.53 -6.33 -1.65
N ALA A 158 17.30 -5.06 -1.26
CA ALA A 158 17.00 -4.70 0.13
C ALA A 158 15.65 -5.26 0.60
N ALA A 159 14.63 -5.26 -0.27
CA ALA A 159 13.30 -5.81 0.02
C ALA A 159 13.35 -7.34 0.16
N ASP A 160 14.01 -8.03 -0.77
CA ASP A 160 14.15 -9.49 -0.75
C ASP A 160 14.93 -9.96 0.48
N LEU A 161 16.02 -9.26 0.83
CA LEU A 161 16.81 -9.56 2.04
C LEU A 161 15.98 -9.38 3.32
N ALA A 162 15.19 -8.30 3.41
CA ALA A 162 14.33 -8.03 4.55
C ALA A 162 13.20 -9.06 4.69
N LEU A 163 12.55 -9.43 3.57
CA LEU A 163 11.55 -10.51 3.53
C LEU A 163 12.15 -11.86 3.94
N GLY A 164 13.32 -12.21 3.41
CA GLY A 164 14.02 -13.45 3.77
C GLY A 164 14.36 -13.51 5.26
N ARG A 165 14.81 -12.38 5.84
CA ARG A 165 15.06 -12.27 7.28
C ARG A 165 13.79 -12.45 8.10
N LEU A 166 12.69 -11.78 7.72
CA LEU A 166 11.39 -11.93 8.38
C LEU A 166 10.90 -13.39 8.32
N SER A 167 11.00 -14.02 7.16
CA SER A 167 10.63 -15.42 6.96
C SER A 167 11.43 -16.38 7.83
N GLY A 168 12.75 -16.15 7.93
CA GLY A 168 13.64 -16.94 8.78
C GLY A 168 13.30 -16.82 10.27
N ILE A 169 13.03 -15.61 10.77
CA ILE A 169 12.62 -15.37 12.16
C ILE A 169 11.25 -16.01 12.43
N ALA A 170 10.30 -15.88 11.51
CA ALA A 170 8.98 -16.50 11.62
C ALA A 170 9.04 -18.01 11.82
N ALA A 171 9.99 -18.69 11.18
CA ALA A 171 10.20 -20.13 11.32
C ALA A 171 10.77 -20.56 12.70
N LEU A 172 11.36 -19.61 13.44
CA LEU A 172 11.92 -19.85 14.77
C LEU A 172 10.96 -19.51 15.91
N LEU A 173 9.77 -18.95 15.60
CA LEU A 173 8.78 -18.64 16.63
C LEU A 173 8.29 -19.92 17.29
N PRO A 174 8.34 -20.05 18.65
CA PRO A 174 8.01 -21.29 19.34
C PRO A 174 6.52 -21.68 19.25
N ASN A 175 5.64 -20.72 19.04
CA ASN A 175 4.23 -20.93 18.73
C ASN A 175 3.79 -19.81 17.76
N PRO A 176 3.96 -20.01 16.44
CA PRO A 176 3.65 -18.97 15.46
C PRO A 176 2.24 -18.41 15.58
N ASP A 177 1.26 -19.25 15.89
CA ASP A 177 -0.17 -18.86 15.91
C ASP A 177 -0.46 -17.79 16.98
N LEU A 178 0.22 -17.83 18.13
CA LEU A 178 0.08 -16.82 19.18
C LEU A 178 0.55 -15.43 18.74
N PHE A 179 1.60 -15.37 17.93
CA PHE A 179 2.19 -14.09 17.49
C PHE A 179 1.50 -13.57 16.22
N VAL A 180 1.17 -14.47 15.30
CA VAL A 180 0.55 -14.14 14.00
C VAL A 180 -0.76 -13.40 14.18
N ALA A 181 -1.58 -13.81 15.15
CA ALA A 181 -2.87 -13.17 15.41
C ALA A 181 -2.76 -11.66 15.63
N MET A 182 -1.73 -11.21 16.37
CA MET A 182 -1.53 -9.78 16.63
C MET A 182 -1.04 -9.01 15.39
N TYR A 183 -0.19 -9.62 14.55
CA TYR A 183 0.23 -9.00 13.28
C TYR A 183 -0.95 -8.83 12.32
N VAL A 184 -1.81 -9.85 12.22
CA VAL A 184 -3.02 -9.78 11.40
C VAL A 184 -3.99 -8.72 11.93
N LYS A 185 -4.18 -8.61 13.26
CA LYS A 185 -5.01 -7.57 13.87
C LYS A 185 -4.42 -6.17 13.61
N LYS A 186 -3.10 -6.01 13.76
CA LYS A 186 -2.43 -4.73 13.46
C LYS A 186 -2.62 -4.33 11.99
N GLU A 187 -2.40 -5.24 11.04
CA GLU A 187 -2.65 -4.99 9.61
C GLU A 187 -4.12 -4.62 9.36
N ALA A 188 -5.07 -5.35 9.97
CA ALA A 188 -6.49 -5.10 9.81
C ALA A 188 -6.90 -3.70 10.30
N VAL A 189 -6.37 -3.27 11.45
CA VAL A 189 -6.60 -1.91 12.00
C VAL A 189 -6.01 -0.86 11.06
N LEU A 190 -4.72 -0.99 10.69
CA LEU A 190 -4.03 -0.02 9.84
C LEU A 190 -4.67 0.09 8.45
N SER A 191 -5.01 -1.05 7.84
CA SER A 191 -5.70 -1.11 6.56
C SER A 191 -7.06 -0.42 6.59
N SER A 192 -7.82 -0.63 7.68
CA SER A 192 -9.13 0.01 7.89
C SER A 192 -9.01 1.52 8.13
N GLN A 193 -7.98 1.95 8.85
CA GLN A 193 -7.72 3.37 9.11
C GLN A 193 -7.36 4.15 7.81
N ILE A 194 -6.72 3.52 6.82
CA ILE A 194 -6.50 4.13 5.49
C ILE A 194 -7.84 4.50 4.85
N GLU A 195 -8.88 3.67 5.03
CA GLU A 195 -10.24 3.89 4.51
C GLU A 195 -11.11 4.81 5.40
N GLY A 196 -10.51 5.38 6.46
CA GLY A 196 -11.21 6.28 7.38
C GLY A 196 -12.11 5.57 8.40
N ILE A 197 -11.86 4.29 8.67
CA ILE A 197 -12.51 3.54 9.75
C ILE A 197 -11.67 3.76 11.00
N ASP A 198 -12.22 4.49 11.96
CA ASP A 198 -11.54 4.81 13.23
C ASP A 198 -11.75 3.68 14.23
N CYS A 199 -10.68 2.95 14.50
CA CYS A 199 -10.64 1.84 15.45
C CYS A 199 -9.19 1.63 15.90
N THR A 200 -9.00 1.34 17.17
CA THR A 200 -7.69 1.03 17.78
C THR A 200 -7.49 -0.46 17.95
N LEU A 201 -6.22 -0.88 18.05
CA LEU A 201 -5.88 -2.28 18.30
C LEU A 201 -6.42 -2.76 19.67
N ASP A 202 -6.34 -1.91 20.69
CA ASP A 202 -6.85 -2.21 22.04
C ASP A 202 -8.37 -2.45 22.04
N GLU A 203 -9.13 -1.66 21.27
CA GLU A 203 -10.58 -1.83 21.14
C GLU A 203 -10.94 -3.16 20.49
N VAL A 204 -10.19 -3.57 19.47
CA VAL A 204 -10.40 -4.87 18.79
C VAL A 204 -10.13 -6.03 19.74
N ILE A 205 -9.00 -5.99 20.46
CA ILE A 205 -8.63 -7.04 21.43
C ILE A 205 -9.62 -7.10 22.58
N ALA A 206 -10.01 -5.94 23.12
CA ALA A 206 -10.94 -5.86 24.24
C ALA A 206 -12.33 -6.41 23.90
N GLN A 207 -12.76 -6.29 22.63
CA GLN A 207 -14.05 -6.79 22.18
C GLN A 207 -14.11 -8.32 22.09
N GLU A 208 -13.01 -8.98 21.71
CA GLU A 208 -12.99 -10.44 21.56
C GLU A 208 -13.29 -11.18 22.88
N GLU A 209 -12.91 -10.57 24.01
CA GLU A 209 -13.07 -11.16 25.35
C GLU A 209 -14.33 -10.64 26.09
N SER A 210 -15.14 -9.80 25.45
CA SER A 210 -16.34 -9.27 26.10
C SER A 210 -17.57 -10.10 25.71
N ASP A 211 -18.20 -10.71 26.69
CA ASP A 211 -19.54 -11.34 26.56
C ASP A 211 -20.66 -10.30 26.30
N ALA A 212 -20.35 -9.02 26.37
CA ALA A 212 -21.29 -7.92 26.20
C ALA A 212 -21.39 -7.50 24.74
N GLY A 213 -22.31 -8.04 24.04
CA GLY A 213 -22.66 -8.06 22.65
C GLY A 213 -22.90 -6.77 21.86
N VAL A 214 -22.30 -5.65 22.14
CA VAL A 214 -22.43 -4.47 21.28
C VAL A 214 -21.11 -4.20 20.56
N GLN A 215 -20.88 -4.94 19.50
CA GLN A 215 -19.77 -4.68 18.58
C GLN A 215 -20.08 -3.38 17.81
N THR A 216 -19.16 -2.39 17.89
CA THR A 216 -19.27 -1.22 17.02
C THR A 216 -19.06 -1.63 15.57
N LYS A 217 -19.66 -0.90 14.61
CA LYS A 217 -19.48 -1.18 13.19
C LYS A 217 -18.00 -1.14 12.77
N ALA A 218 -17.22 -0.21 13.32
CA ALA A 218 -15.80 -0.09 13.04
C ALA A 218 -15.01 -1.33 13.49
N ILE A 219 -15.26 -1.83 14.70
CA ILE A 219 -14.63 -3.07 15.20
C ILE A 219 -15.06 -4.25 14.34
N GLY A 220 -16.34 -4.35 13.95
CA GLY A 220 -16.85 -5.40 13.06
C GLY A 220 -16.11 -5.44 11.71
N GLU A 221 -15.81 -4.28 11.11
CA GLU A 221 -15.06 -4.19 9.87
C GLU A 221 -13.61 -4.69 10.02
N VAL A 222 -12.96 -4.43 11.16
CA VAL A 222 -11.61 -4.93 11.46
C VAL A 222 -11.62 -6.44 11.72
N VAL A 223 -12.57 -6.95 12.49
CA VAL A 223 -12.75 -8.39 12.72
C VAL A 223 -12.99 -9.13 11.42
N ASN A 224 -13.80 -8.57 10.53
CA ASN A 224 -14.01 -9.13 9.19
C ASN A 224 -12.74 -9.18 8.36
N TYR A 225 -11.87 -8.18 8.45
CA TYR A 225 -10.57 -8.22 7.79
C TYR A 225 -9.70 -9.38 8.32
N VAL A 226 -9.66 -9.57 9.64
CA VAL A 226 -8.96 -10.71 10.26
C VAL A 226 -9.52 -12.03 9.75
N ASN A 227 -10.85 -12.18 9.73
CA ASN A 227 -11.54 -13.38 9.25
C ASN A 227 -11.27 -13.62 7.76
N ALA A 228 -11.30 -12.56 6.93
CA ALA A 228 -10.98 -12.63 5.51
C ALA A 228 -9.54 -13.07 5.27
N THR A 229 -8.58 -12.56 6.08
CA THR A 229 -7.17 -12.97 6.02
C THR A 229 -7.02 -14.45 6.35
N ASN A 230 -7.55 -14.89 7.49
CA ASN A 230 -7.43 -16.28 7.94
C ASN A 230 -8.11 -17.25 6.97
N SER A 231 -9.31 -16.92 6.51
CA SER A 231 -10.03 -17.70 5.50
C SER A 231 -9.27 -17.78 4.18
N GLY A 232 -8.70 -16.67 3.71
CA GLY A 232 -7.88 -16.62 2.51
C GLY A 232 -6.63 -17.50 2.61
N MET A 233 -5.90 -17.43 3.72
CA MET A 233 -4.72 -18.27 3.98
C MET A 233 -5.07 -19.77 4.02
N GLU A 234 -6.14 -20.12 4.70
CA GLU A 234 -6.62 -21.52 4.75
C GLU A 234 -7.05 -22.02 3.38
N ARG A 235 -7.75 -21.18 2.63
CA ARG A 235 -8.26 -21.51 1.31
C ARG A 235 -7.14 -21.71 0.29
N LEU A 236 -6.00 -21.02 0.43
CA LEU A 236 -4.80 -21.21 -0.41
C LEU A 236 -4.20 -22.61 -0.33
N LYS A 237 -4.52 -23.41 0.69
CA LYS A 237 -4.10 -24.83 0.75
C LYS A 237 -4.77 -25.68 -0.32
N THR A 238 -5.93 -25.28 -0.85
CA THR A 238 -6.76 -26.06 -1.78
C THR A 238 -7.09 -25.34 -3.07
N LEU A 239 -6.92 -24.02 -3.13
CA LEU A 239 -7.25 -23.17 -4.27
C LEU A 239 -6.11 -22.16 -4.48
N PRO A 240 -5.54 -22.04 -5.69
CA PRO A 240 -4.54 -21.01 -5.95
C PRO A 240 -5.15 -19.61 -5.84
N LEU A 241 -4.30 -18.59 -5.70
CA LEU A 241 -4.75 -17.20 -5.70
C LEU A 241 -5.33 -16.85 -7.07
N CYS A 242 -6.64 -16.73 -7.14
CA CYS A 242 -7.41 -16.51 -8.36
C CYS A 242 -8.60 -15.60 -8.09
N LEU A 243 -9.30 -15.20 -9.13
CA LEU A 243 -10.48 -14.31 -9.02
C LEU A 243 -11.58 -14.89 -8.12
N ARG A 244 -11.73 -16.21 -8.12
CA ARG A 244 -12.67 -16.89 -7.22
C ARG A 244 -12.29 -16.69 -5.76
N LEU A 245 -11.01 -16.89 -5.40
CA LEU A 245 -10.55 -16.69 -4.03
C LEU A 245 -10.67 -15.21 -3.61
N ILE A 246 -10.37 -14.28 -4.51
CA ILE A 246 -10.54 -12.84 -4.27
C ILE A 246 -12.00 -12.50 -3.93
N ARG A 247 -12.97 -13.10 -4.62
CA ARG A 247 -14.39 -12.92 -4.33
C ARG A 247 -14.78 -13.54 -2.98
N GLU A 248 -14.30 -14.75 -2.66
CA GLU A 248 -14.54 -15.43 -1.37
C GLU A 248 -14.02 -14.54 -0.22
N VAL A 249 -12.79 -14.03 -0.32
CA VAL A 249 -12.16 -13.12 0.64
C VAL A 249 -12.96 -11.81 0.80
N HIS A 250 -13.39 -11.20 -0.31
CA HIS A 250 -14.23 -10.00 -0.26
C HIS A 250 -15.57 -10.28 0.42
N GLY A 251 -16.17 -11.45 0.19
CA GLY A 251 -17.41 -11.86 0.87
C GLY A 251 -17.25 -11.86 2.41
N HIS A 252 -16.16 -12.42 2.93
CA HIS A 252 -15.85 -12.38 4.36
C HIS A 252 -15.61 -10.94 4.85
N LEU A 253 -14.89 -10.14 4.08
CA LEU A 253 -14.57 -8.75 4.45
C LEU A 253 -15.82 -7.88 4.63
N MET A 254 -16.85 -8.08 3.82
CA MET A 254 -18.01 -7.20 3.74
C MET A 254 -19.26 -7.75 4.47
N SER A 255 -19.16 -8.90 5.15
CA SER A 255 -20.28 -9.57 5.81
C SER A 255 -20.74 -8.81 7.05
N GLY A 256 -22.03 -8.46 7.16
CA GLY A 256 -22.64 -7.88 8.35
C GLY A 256 -22.14 -6.48 8.75
N VAL A 257 -21.44 -5.76 7.88
CA VAL A 257 -20.87 -4.44 8.14
C VAL A 257 -21.34 -3.38 7.15
N ARG A 258 -20.80 -2.15 7.27
CA ARG A 258 -21.08 -1.08 6.31
C ARG A 258 -20.76 -1.55 4.88
N GLY A 259 -21.72 -1.50 3.99
CA GLY A 259 -21.55 -1.98 2.61
C GLY A 259 -22.06 -3.40 2.37
N GLU A 260 -22.65 -4.08 3.36
CA GLU A 260 -23.31 -5.38 3.19
C GLU A 260 -24.29 -5.42 2.02
N HIS A 261 -24.96 -4.30 1.72
CA HIS A 261 -25.87 -4.15 0.57
C HIS A 261 -25.15 -3.90 -0.77
N LYS A 262 -23.80 -3.93 -0.80
CA LYS A 262 -22.98 -3.70 -2.00
C LYS A 262 -22.42 -5.00 -2.57
N ASP A 263 -23.24 -6.02 -2.63
CA ASP A 263 -22.96 -7.34 -3.24
C ASP A 263 -21.66 -7.98 -2.72
N PRO A 264 -21.53 -8.34 -1.41
CA PRO A 264 -20.36 -9.03 -0.87
C PRO A 264 -19.98 -10.27 -1.67
N GLY A 265 -18.72 -10.38 -2.07
CA GLY A 265 -18.22 -11.51 -2.87
C GLY A 265 -18.53 -11.43 -4.36
N GLU A 266 -19.22 -10.40 -4.84
CA GLU A 266 -19.52 -10.24 -6.25
C GLU A 266 -18.82 -9.05 -6.88
N PHE A 267 -18.26 -9.23 -8.08
CA PHE A 267 -17.76 -8.10 -8.85
C PHE A 267 -18.93 -7.21 -9.27
N ARG A 268 -18.68 -5.90 -9.29
CA ARG A 268 -19.70 -4.91 -9.63
C ARG A 268 -20.30 -5.12 -11.01
N LYS A 269 -21.59 -4.88 -11.08
CA LYS A 269 -22.39 -4.91 -12.32
C LYS A 269 -22.70 -3.51 -12.84
N THR A 270 -22.30 -2.48 -12.06
CA THR A 270 -22.54 -1.07 -12.37
C THR A 270 -21.23 -0.29 -12.29
N GLN A 271 -21.22 0.93 -12.83
CA GLN A 271 -20.08 1.83 -12.76
C GLN A 271 -19.93 2.36 -11.34
N ASN A 272 -18.70 2.31 -10.81
CA ASN A 272 -18.27 2.97 -9.58
C ASN A 272 -17.28 4.10 -9.89
N TRP A 273 -16.90 4.85 -8.87
CA TRP A 273 -15.91 5.92 -8.99
C TRP A 273 -15.20 6.16 -7.67
N ILE A 274 -14.03 6.80 -7.73
CA ILE A 274 -13.20 7.16 -6.58
C ILE A 274 -13.12 8.68 -6.49
N GLY A 275 -13.34 9.22 -5.29
CA GLY A 275 -13.24 10.65 -5.04
C GLY A 275 -13.68 11.04 -3.64
N PRO A 276 -13.65 12.34 -3.29
CA PRO A 276 -14.10 12.83 -1.99
C PRO A 276 -15.55 12.43 -1.70
N GLN A 277 -15.89 12.37 -0.41
CA GLN A 277 -17.25 12.07 0.01
C GLN A 277 -18.25 13.02 -0.63
N GLY A 278 -19.34 12.49 -1.19
CA GLY A 278 -20.39 13.26 -1.89
C GLY A 278 -20.05 13.61 -3.34
N CYS A 279 -18.90 13.21 -3.90
CA CYS A 279 -18.66 13.37 -5.32
C CYS A 279 -19.57 12.46 -6.16
N THR A 280 -19.85 12.93 -7.35
CA THR A 280 -20.62 12.19 -8.36
C THR A 280 -19.68 11.64 -9.42
N LEU A 281 -20.19 10.79 -10.31
CA LEU A 281 -19.44 10.26 -11.45
C LEU A 281 -18.81 11.38 -12.33
N ALA A 282 -19.46 12.52 -12.45
CA ALA A 282 -18.97 13.68 -13.20
C ALA A 282 -17.86 14.48 -12.47
N THR A 283 -17.78 14.37 -11.14
CA THR A 283 -16.82 15.11 -10.30
C THR A 283 -15.79 14.18 -9.61
N ALA A 284 -15.80 12.91 -9.97
CA ALA A 284 -14.90 11.90 -9.44
C ALA A 284 -13.44 12.23 -9.76
N THR A 285 -12.56 11.90 -8.80
CA THR A 285 -11.11 11.99 -9.03
C THR A 285 -10.62 10.93 -10.02
N PHE A 286 -11.25 9.75 -10.00
CA PHE A 286 -10.93 8.65 -10.90
C PHE A 286 -12.18 7.80 -11.15
N VAL A 287 -12.39 7.43 -12.43
CA VAL A 287 -13.46 6.54 -12.84
C VAL A 287 -12.81 5.26 -13.40
N PRO A 288 -12.96 4.13 -12.69
CA PRO A 288 -12.44 2.83 -13.12
C PRO A 288 -13.07 2.34 -14.44
N PRO A 289 -12.54 1.26 -15.04
CA PRO A 289 -13.02 0.77 -16.34
C PRO A 289 -14.51 0.39 -16.29
N PRO A 290 -15.25 0.53 -17.41
CA PRO A 290 -16.60 -0.01 -17.56
C PRO A 290 -16.61 -1.52 -17.34
N VAL A 291 -17.76 -2.09 -16.94
CA VAL A 291 -17.86 -3.52 -16.57
C VAL A 291 -17.28 -4.48 -17.60
N PRO A 292 -17.53 -4.34 -18.92
CA PRO A 292 -16.92 -5.24 -19.90
C PRO A 292 -15.41 -5.18 -19.95
N ASP A 293 -14.83 -3.97 -19.80
CA ASP A 293 -13.37 -3.77 -19.80
C ASP A 293 -12.76 -4.14 -18.44
N MET A 294 -13.50 -3.94 -17.34
CA MET A 294 -13.13 -4.46 -16.03
C MET A 294 -12.94 -5.97 -16.07
N ASN A 295 -13.85 -6.72 -16.67
CA ASN A 295 -13.75 -8.18 -16.77
C ASN A 295 -12.53 -8.62 -17.60
N LYS A 296 -12.19 -7.91 -18.68
CA LYS A 296 -10.99 -8.17 -19.47
C LYS A 296 -9.72 -7.91 -18.65
N ALA A 297 -9.68 -6.77 -17.94
CA ALA A 297 -8.55 -6.40 -17.10
C ALA A 297 -8.38 -7.39 -15.92
N LEU A 298 -9.47 -7.89 -15.34
CA LEU A 298 -9.42 -8.93 -14.32
C LEU A 298 -8.88 -10.26 -14.87
N ALA A 299 -9.29 -10.67 -16.07
CA ALA A 299 -8.76 -11.87 -16.71
C ALA A 299 -7.25 -11.76 -16.97
N ASN A 300 -6.76 -10.60 -17.45
CA ASN A 300 -5.33 -10.33 -17.59
C ASN A 300 -4.61 -10.32 -16.23
N LEU A 301 -5.19 -9.70 -15.20
CA LEU A 301 -4.63 -9.72 -13.85
C LEU A 301 -4.51 -11.14 -13.29
N GLU A 302 -5.49 -12.01 -13.53
CA GLU A 302 -5.45 -13.41 -13.10
C GLU A 302 -4.32 -14.20 -13.80
N LEU A 303 -4.15 -14.00 -15.10
CA LEU A 303 -3.00 -14.58 -15.82
C LEU A 303 -1.67 -14.11 -15.21
N PHE A 304 -1.57 -12.82 -14.88
CA PHE A 304 -0.37 -12.26 -14.26
C PHE A 304 -0.17 -12.72 -12.80
N LEU A 305 -1.23 -12.99 -12.05
CA LEU A 305 -1.15 -13.63 -10.72
C LEU A 305 -0.47 -15.02 -10.79
N HIS A 306 -0.71 -15.75 -11.87
CA HIS A 306 -0.12 -17.09 -12.07
C HIS A 306 1.26 -17.07 -12.73
N ASP A 307 1.71 -15.95 -13.26
CA ASP A 307 3.05 -15.83 -13.81
C ASP A 307 4.11 -15.93 -12.70
N ARG A 308 5.07 -16.83 -12.89
CA ARG A 308 6.16 -17.10 -11.93
C ARG A 308 7.53 -16.73 -12.46
N THR A 309 7.61 -16.22 -13.68
CA THR A 309 8.87 -16.15 -14.43
C THR A 309 9.20 -14.78 -14.98
N SER A 310 8.21 -13.92 -15.26
CA SER A 310 8.44 -12.66 -15.97
C SER A 310 9.11 -11.59 -15.11
N LEU A 311 8.79 -11.53 -13.81
CA LEU A 311 9.28 -10.49 -12.91
C LEU A 311 9.57 -11.05 -11.50
N PRO A 312 10.53 -10.45 -10.75
CA PRO A 312 10.72 -10.73 -9.33
C PRO A 312 9.45 -10.52 -8.52
N LEU A 313 9.22 -11.38 -7.51
CA LEU A 313 7.97 -11.43 -6.78
C LEU A 313 7.60 -10.10 -6.10
N ALA A 314 8.58 -9.40 -5.51
CA ALA A 314 8.33 -8.12 -4.85
C ALA A 314 7.83 -7.06 -5.85
N ILE A 315 8.34 -7.06 -7.09
CA ILE A 315 7.87 -6.20 -8.18
C ILE A 315 6.48 -6.65 -8.66
N GLN A 316 6.26 -7.95 -8.77
CA GLN A 316 4.94 -8.50 -9.12
C GLN A 316 3.88 -8.08 -8.10
N CYS A 317 4.17 -8.14 -6.79
CA CYS A 317 3.29 -7.65 -5.73
C CYS A 317 2.91 -6.17 -5.94
N ALA A 318 3.89 -5.31 -6.25
CA ALA A 318 3.66 -3.89 -6.51
C ALA A 318 2.72 -3.67 -7.71
N ILE A 319 2.97 -4.35 -8.82
CA ILE A 319 2.17 -4.24 -10.04
C ILE A 319 0.74 -4.74 -9.82
N ILE A 320 0.58 -5.92 -9.20
CA ILE A 320 -0.73 -6.51 -8.90
C ILE A 320 -1.56 -5.58 -8.03
N HIS A 321 -0.96 -5.01 -6.98
CA HIS A 321 -1.65 -4.07 -6.10
C HIS A 321 -2.15 -2.84 -6.87
N ALA A 322 -1.29 -2.17 -7.64
CA ALA A 322 -1.66 -0.97 -8.40
C ALA A 322 -2.71 -1.28 -9.49
N GLN A 323 -2.58 -2.41 -10.17
CA GLN A 323 -3.52 -2.84 -11.19
C GLN A 323 -4.89 -3.15 -10.59
N PHE A 324 -4.94 -3.87 -9.46
CA PHE A 324 -6.18 -4.17 -8.75
C PHE A 324 -6.89 -2.89 -8.29
N GLU A 325 -6.14 -1.94 -7.69
CA GLU A 325 -6.65 -0.63 -7.29
C GLU A 325 -7.16 0.21 -8.48
N THR A 326 -6.59 0.00 -9.66
CA THR A 326 -7.02 0.67 -10.89
C THR A 326 -8.27 0.04 -11.49
N ILE A 327 -8.36 -1.28 -11.51
CA ILE A 327 -9.55 -2.02 -11.97
C ILE A 327 -10.74 -1.76 -11.06
N HIS A 328 -10.52 -1.69 -9.75
CA HIS A 328 -11.52 -1.39 -8.72
C HIS A 328 -12.80 -2.21 -8.86
N PRO A 329 -12.70 -3.56 -8.77
CA PRO A 329 -13.75 -4.46 -9.25
C PRO A 329 -14.98 -4.58 -8.35
N PHE A 330 -14.93 -4.09 -7.12
CA PHE A 330 -16.03 -4.15 -6.16
C PHE A 330 -16.69 -2.78 -5.97
N LEU A 331 -17.91 -2.76 -5.44
CA LEU A 331 -18.60 -1.51 -5.11
C LEU A 331 -18.03 -0.86 -3.83
N ASP A 332 -17.41 -1.63 -2.95
CA ASP A 332 -16.73 -1.17 -1.73
C ASP A 332 -15.62 -2.17 -1.36
N GLY A 333 -14.72 -1.83 -0.42
CA GLY A 333 -13.71 -2.76 0.11
C GLY A 333 -12.51 -3.03 -0.80
N ASN A 334 -12.39 -2.39 -1.97
CA ASN A 334 -11.28 -2.64 -2.92
C ASN A 334 -9.92 -2.39 -2.27
N GLY A 335 -9.71 -1.27 -1.58
CA GLY A 335 -8.44 -0.94 -0.94
C GLY A 335 -8.02 -1.99 0.08
N ARG A 336 -8.94 -2.48 0.91
CA ARG A 336 -8.67 -3.53 1.89
C ARG A 336 -8.30 -4.85 1.22
N VAL A 337 -9.03 -5.26 0.18
CA VAL A 337 -8.70 -6.46 -0.61
C VAL A 337 -7.37 -6.29 -1.33
N GLY A 338 -7.11 -5.15 -1.98
CA GLY A 338 -5.86 -4.88 -2.69
C GLY A 338 -4.62 -4.99 -1.79
N ARG A 339 -4.71 -4.51 -0.54
CA ARG A 339 -3.63 -4.66 0.45
C ARG A 339 -3.49 -6.10 0.93
N LEU A 340 -4.61 -6.80 1.15
CA LEU A 340 -4.61 -8.21 1.55
C LEU A 340 -4.02 -9.12 0.46
N LEU A 341 -4.21 -8.80 -0.82
CA LEU A 341 -3.64 -9.58 -1.93
C LEU A 341 -2.11 -9.69 -1.87
N VAL A 342 -1.42 -8.68 -1.35
CA VAL A 342 0.04 -8.73 -1.17
C VAL A 342 0.43 -9.84 -0.21
N ALA A 343 -0.23 -9.92 0.95
CA ALA A 343 0.05 -10.96 1.95
C ALA A 343 -0.31 -12.36 1.43
N LEU A 344 -1.45 -12.50 0.74
CA LEU A 344 -1.88 -13.77 0.14
C LEU A 344 -0.92 -14.25 -0.94
N LEU A 345 -0.40 -13.34 -1.78
CA LEU A 345 0.55 -13.69 -2.83
C LEU A 345 1.90 -14.14 -2.25
N LEU A 346 2.42 -13.42 -1.23
CA LEU A 346 3.66 -13.81 -0.55
C LEU A 346 3.53 -15.18 0.15
N HIS A 347 2.35 -15.48 0.69
CA HIS A 347 2.04 -16.78 1.28
C HIS A 347 1.95 -17.88 0.22
N GLU A 348 1.20 -17.68 -0.85
CA GLU A 348 1.06 -18.65 -1.95
C GLU A 348 2.40 -19.00 -2.58
N ARG A 349 3.30 -18.00 -2.68
CA ARG A 349 4.68 -18.19 -3.19
C ARG A 349 5.64 -18.76 -2.14
N SER A 350 5.16 -19.09 -0.95
CA SER A 350 5.96 -19.64 0.16
C SER A 350 7.12 -18.75 0.61
N VAL A 351 7.07 -17.45 0.32
CA VAL A 351 8.04 -16.47 0.81
C VAL A 351 7.75 -16.15 2.27
N LEU A 352 6.49 -15.95 2.64
CA LEU A 352 6.04 -15.81 4.02
C LEU A 352 5.03 -16.90 4.35
N LYS A 353 5.43 -17.89 5.15
CA LYS A 353 4.51 -18.96 5.61
C LYS A 353 3.41 -18.43 6.53
N GLN A 354 3.67 -17.34 7.23
CA GLN A 354 2.78 -16.68 8.16
C GLN A 354 2.56 -15.21 7.75
N PRO A 355 1.35 -14.63 7.91
CA PRO A 355 1.04 -13.25 7.53
C PRO A 355 1.59 -12.24 8.56
N LEU A 356 2.91 -12.15 8.66
CA LEU A 356 3.62 -11.23 9.57
C LEU A 356 3.89 -9.85 8.96
N LEU A 357 3.49 -9.62 7.71
CA LEU A 357 3.71 -8.36 7.01
C LEU A 357 2.49 -7.45 7.15
N TYR A 358 2.69 -6.23 7.63
CA TYR A 358 1.67 -5.19 7.70
C TYR A 358 2.04 -3.99 6.81
N MET A 359 1.94 -4.23 5.49
CA MET A 359 2.25 -3.22 4.47
C MET A 359 1.45 -1.93 4.67
N SER A 360 0.26 -2.02 5.26
CA SER A 360 -0.62 -0.89 5.55
C SER A 360 0.02 0.14 6.48
N LEU A 361 1.00 -0.22 7.32
CA LEU A 361 1.73 0.76 8.14
C LEU A 361 2.46 1.78 7.25
N TYR A 362 3.24 1.31 6.29
CA TYR A 362 3.97 2.21 5.38
C TYR A 362 3.02 3.05 4.51
N LEU A 363 1.98 2.42 3.95
CA LEU A 363 1.00 3.09 3.10
C LEU A 363 0.21 4.16 3.88
N LYS A 364 -0.14 3.91 5.15
CA LYS A 364 -0.80 4.89 6.02
C LYS A 364 0.10 6.08 6.34
N LEU A 365 1.35 5.83 6.73
CA LEU A 365 2.32 6.88 7.06
C LEU A 365 2.65 7.76 5.84
N ASN A 366 2.63 7.19 4.65
CA ASN A 366 2.92 7.88 3.38
C ASN A 366 1.66 8.00 2.51
N ARG A 367 0.47 8.18 3.13
CA ARG A 367 -0.83 8.10 2.44
C ARG A 367 -0.95 9.01 1.23
N ARG A 368 -0.43 10.22 1.30
CA ARG A 368 -0.46 11.18 0.18
C ARG A 368 0.37 10.67 -1.00
N GLU A 369 1.61 10.27 -0.76
CA GLU A 369 2.53 9.75 -1.79
C GLU A 369 2.00 8.45 -2.40
N TYR A 370 1.39 7.59 -1.59
CA TYR A 370 0.72 6.37 -2.03
C TYR A 370 -0.32 6.65 -3.13
N TYR A 371 -1.24 7.60 -2.88
CA TYR A 371 -2.26 7.95 -3.88
C TYR A 371 -1.69 8.73 -5.06
N GLU A 372 -0.68 9.59 -4.86
CA GLU A 372 0.03 10.29 -5.93
C GLU A 372 0.71 9.30 -6.88
N HIS A 373 1.39 8.27 -6.37
CA HIS A 373 2.01 7.22 -7.19
C HIS A 373 0.98 6.36 -7.95
N LEU A 374 -0.12 5.97 -7.32
CA LEU A 374 -1.20 5.26 -8.03
C LEU A 374 -1.76 6.11 -9.18
N MET A 375 -1.94 7.41 -8.96
CA MET A 375 -2.39 8.32 -10.02
C MET A 375 -1.33 8.51 -11.10
N ALA A 376 -0.04 8.57 -10.77
CA ALA A 376 1.04 8.67 -11.76
C ALA A 376 1.12 7.43 -12.67
N VAL A 377 0.89 6.23 -12.13
CA VAL A 377 0.73 5.01 -12.94
C VAL A 377 -0.43 5.17 -13.93
N ARG A 378 -1.60 5.63 -13.47
CA ARG A 378 -2.81 5.77 -14.29
C ARG A 378 -2.69 6.86 -15.35
N THR A 379 -2.00 7.96 -15.05
CA THR A 379 -1.93 9.13 -15.93
C THR A 379 -0.71 9.14 -16.84
N HIS A 380 0.42 8.62 -16.38
CA HIS A 380 1.71 8.74 -17.07
C HIS A 380 2.39 7.38 -17.31
N GLY A 381 1.87 6.27 -16.78
CA GLY A 381 2.53 4.96 -16.85
C GLY A 381 3.83 4.90 -16.04
N GLU A 382 3.90 5.68 -14.95
CA GLU A 382 5.09 5.80 -14.07
C GLU A 382 5.21 4.60 -13.11
N TRP A 383 5.37 3.41 -13.71
CA TRP A 383 5.50 2.17 -12.96
C TRP A 383 6.77 2.12 -12.11
N GLU A 384 7.89 2.68 -12.60
CA GLU A 384 9.17 2.68 -11.91
C GLU A 384 9.10 3.45 -10.59
N GLY A 385 8.47 4.62 -10.60
CA GLY A 385 8.27 5.43 -9.39
C GLY A 385 7.42 4.71 -8.35
N TRP A 386 6.32 4.11 -8.79
CA TRP A 386 5.44 3.31 -7.93
C TRP A 386 6.17 2.08 -7.34
N ILE A 387 6.88 1.31 -8.18
CA ILE A 387 7.59 0.10 -7.75
C ILE A 387 8.67 0.45 -6.73
N LYS A 388 9.46 1.51 -6.96
CA LYS A 388 10.47 1.99 -6.00
C LYS A 388 9.84 2.35 -4.66
N PHE A 389 8.75 3.13 -4.67
CA PHE A 389 7.99 3.47 -3.47
C PHE A 389 7.52 2.20 -2.71
N PHE A 390 6.96 1.24 -3.43
CA PHE A 390 6.49 -0.01 -2.85
C PHE A 390 7.63 -0.85 -2.25
N LEU A 391 8.77 -0.97 -2.95
CA LEU A 391 9.94 -1.72 -2.47
C LEU A 391 10.56 -1.10 -1.22
N ILE A 392 10.63 0.24 -1.13
CA ILE A 392 11.06 0.95 0.09
C ILE A 392 10.14 0.58 1.25
N GLY A 393 8.84 0.63 1.05
CA GLY A 393 7.86 0.25 2.05
C GLY A 393 7.98 -1.22 2.47
N LEU A 394 8.09 -2.12 1.50
CA LEU A 394 8.22 -3.55 1.73
C LEU A 394 9.48 -3.88 2.56
N ALA A 395 10.62 -3.27 2.23
CA ALA A 395 11.85 -3.43 2.99
C ALA A 395 11.72 -2.89 4.43
N ALA A 396 11.13 -1.70 4.59
CA ALA A 396 10.97 -1.04 5.87
C ALA A 396 10.06 -1.82 6.83
N VAL A 397 8.87 -2.22 6.36
CA VAL A 397 7.92 -2.99 7.20
C VAL A 397 8.40 -4.41 7.49
N SER A 398 9.14 -5.03 6.56
CA SER A 398 9.73 -6.34 6.79
C SER A 398 10.84 -6.30 7.85
N LYS A 399 11.69 -5.27 7.84
CA LYS A 399 12.71 -5.05 8.87
C LYS A 399 12.08 -4.80 10.24
N GLU A 400 11.06 -3.97 10.30
CA GLU A 400 10.34 -3.63 11.53
C GLU A 400 9.62 -4.88 12.09
N ALA A 401 8.89 -5.63 11.27
CA ALA A 401 8.22 -6.85 11.68
C ALA A 401 9.22 -7.91 12.20
N ALA A 402 10.38 -8.04 11.56
CA ALA A 402 11.43 -8.94 12.00
C ALA A 402 12.00 -8.53 13.37
N SER A 403 12.26 -7.23 13.57
CA SER A 403 12.73 -6.69 14.86
C SER A 403 11.70 -6.91 15.97
N THR A 404 10.43 -6.61 15.69
CA THR A 404 9.31 -6.85 16.62
C THR A 404 9.21 -8.32 17.00
N ALA A 405 9.29 -9.24 16.04
CA ALA A 405 9.27 -10.68 16.31
C ALA A 405 10.44 -11.12 17.21
N GLN A 406 11.66 -10.64 16.96
CA GLN A 406 12.82 -10.91 17.81
C GLN A 406 12.63 -10.41 19.24
N ASN A 407 12.14 -9.18 19.40
CA ASN A 407 11.89 -8.58 20.71
C ASN A 407 10.81 -9.34 21.48
N ILE A 408 9.78 -9.82 20.81
CA ILE A 408 8.71 -10.64 21.41
C ILE A 408 9.26 -11.99 21.90
N VAL A 409 10.12 -12.66 21.12
CA VAL A 409 10.77 -13.91 21.53
C VAL A 409 11.60 -13.68 22.79
N ALA A 410 12.47 -12.67 22.79
CA ALA A 410 13.30 -12.34 23.94
C ALA A 410 12.45 -11.99 25.19
N PHE A 411 11.37 -11.20 25.00
CA PHE A 411 10.45 -10.88 26.06
C PHE A 411 9.74 -12.13 26.61
N ARG A 412 9.31 -13.06 25.75
CA ARG A 412 8.66 -14.30 26.17
C ARG A 412 9.60 -15.16 27.01
N GLU A 413 10.84 -15.32 26.60
CA GLU A 413 11.87 -16.07 27.36
C GLU A 413 12.12 -15.45 28.74
N ASP A 414 12.24 -14.12 28.82
CA ASP A 414 12.37 -13.43 30.12
C ASP A 414 11.11 -13.59 30.99
N ALA A 415 9.93 -13.43 30.41
CA ALA A 415 8.67 -13.57 31.13
C ALA A 415 8.49 -14.99 31.70
N LEU A 416 8.77 -16.03 30.91
CA LEU A 416 8.69 -17.42 31.37
C LEU A 416 9.70 -17.69 32.49
N ARG A 417 10.95 -17.23 32.37
CA ARG A 417 11.96 -17.37 33.41
C ARG A 417 11.54 -16.70 34.71
N ARG A 418 10.97 -15.50 34.65
CA ARG A 418 10.52 -14.76 35.84
C ARG A 418 9.24 -15.36 36.45
N ALA A 419 8.32 -15.86 35.63
CA ALA A 419 7.09 -16.50 36.09
C ALA A 419 7.33 -17.88 36.71
N SER A 420 8.38 -18.59 36.30
CA SER A 420 8.69 -19.95 36.78
C SER A 420 8.90 -20.04 38.30
N LYS A 421 9.26 -18.93 38.97
CA LYS A 421 9.41 -18.87 40.43
C LYS A 421 8.09 -18.97 41.19
N TYR A 422 6.96 -18.71 40.53
CA TYR A 422 5.63 -18.76 41.17
C TYR A 422 4.94 -20.12 40.96
N GLY A 423 5.07 -20.70 39.76
CA GLY A 423 4.50 -22.02 39.49
C GLY A 423 3.93 -22.19 38.09
N GLN A 424 3.22 -23.30 37.89
CA GLN A 424 2.69 -23.71 36.60
C GLN A 424 1.52 -22.84 36.10
N HIS A 425 0.72 -22.28 37.01
CA HIS A 425 -0.43 -21.46 36.64
C HIS A 425 0.00 -20.14 36.01
N GLU A 426 1.05 -19.52 36.51
CA GLU A 426 1.61 -18.29 35.96
C GLU A 426 2.24 -18.53 34.58
N ILE A 427 2.96 -19.64 34.39
CA ILE A 427 3.51 -20.01 33.08
C ILE A 427 2.39 -20.21 32.05
N ARG A 428 1.34 -20.98 32.41
CA ARG A 428 0.19 -21.19 31.54
C ARG A 428 -0.60 -19.92 31.30
N LEU A 429 -0.71 -19.03 32.29
CA LEU A 429 -1.37 -17.75 32.13
C LEU A 429 -0.62 -16.84 31.17
N LEU A 430 0.72 -16.87 31.15
CA LEU A 430 1.51 -16.14 30.13
C LEU A 430 1.18 -16.64 28.72
N ASP A 431 1.10 -17.95 28.47
CA ASP A 431 0.73 -18.48 27.16
C ASP A 431 -0.69 -18.04 26.75
N VAL A 432 -1.63 -18.03 27.71
CA VAL A 432 -2.98 -17.48 27.49
C VAL A 432 -2.94 -16.00 27.16
N LEU A 433 -2.12 -15.19 27.87
CA LEU A 433 -1.99 -13.75 27.63
C LEU A 433 -1.33 -13.41 26.28
N PHE A 434 -0.45 -14.26 25.74
CA PHE A 434 0.06 -14.10 24.38
C PHE A 434 -1.03 -14.29 23.32
N ALA A 435 -2.02 -15.16 23.57
CA ALA A 435 -3.18 -15.35 22.68
C ALA A 435 -4.25 -14.28 22.90
N HIS A 436 -4.50 -13.95 24.16
CA HIS A 436 -5.58 -13.09 24.66
C HIS A 436 -5.00 -11.97 25.55
N PRO A 437 -4.40 -10.93 24.98
CA PRO A 437 -3.59 -9.97 25.74
C PRO A 437 -4.39 -9.00 26.62
N ILE A 438 -5.71 -9.05 26.59
CA ILE A 438 -6.60 -8.32 27.53
C ILE A 438 -7.60 -9.31 28.10
N LEU A 439 -7.45 -9.65 29.38
CA LEU A 439 -8.31 -10.63 30.09
C LEU A 439 -8.88 -10.07 31.38
N ASP A 440 -10.05 -10.57 31.78
CA ASP A 440 -10.49 -10.53 33.16
C ASP A 440 -10.13 -11.84 33.92
N ILE A 441 -10.30 -11.85 35.22
CA ILE A 441 -9.95 -13.02 36.07
C ILE A 441 -10.83 -14.22 35.71
N ARG A 442 -12.11 -14.03 35.32
CA ARG A 442 -13.00 -15.12 34.93
C ARG A 442 -12.61 -15.76 33.60
N ALA A 443 -12.17 -14.95 32.66
CA ALA A 443 -11.61 -15.47 31.43
C ALA A 443 -10.32 -16.26 31.72
N ALA A 444 -9.43 -15.75 32.57
CA ALA A 444 -8.24 -16.48 33.02
C ALA A 444 -8.58 -17.79 33.72
N GLU A 445 -9.61 -17.81 34.60
CA GLU A 445 -10.16 -19.01 35.24
C GLU A 445 -10.58 -20.06 34.20
N ARG A 446 -11.37 -19.66 33.22
CA ARG A 446 -11.84 -20.55 32.13
C ARG A 446 -10.68 -21.13 31.31
N HIS A 447 -9.75 -20.29 30.89
CA HIS A 447 -8.59 -20.73 30.06
C HIS A 447 -7.62 -21.63 30.82
N LEU A 448 -7.43 -21.37 32.13
CA LEU A 448 -6.54 -22.18 32.97
C LEU A 448 -7.20 -23.48 33.46
N GLY A 449 -8.52 -23.55 33.48
CA GLY A 449 -9.28 -24.66 34.08
C GLY A 449 -9.01 -24.79 35.58
N CYS A 450 -8.91 -23.68 36.30
CA CYS A 450 -8.60 -23.63 37.73
C CYS A 450 -9.69 -22.86 38.48
N THR A 451 -9.53 -22.64 39.81
CA THR A 451 -10.47 -21.82 40.56
C THR A 451 -10.22 -20.32 40.35
N TYR A 452 -11.26 -19.50 40.57
CA TYR A 452 -11.14 -18.04 40.53
C TYR A 452 -10.00 -17.50 41.43
N ALA A 453 -9.86 -18.07 42.65
CA ALA A 453 -8.81 -17.66 43.58
C ALA A 453 -7.41 -17.97 43.05
N THR A 454 -7.23 -19.10 42.38
CA THR A 454 -5.97 -19.48 41.73
C THR A 454 -5.64 -18.55 40.55
N ALA A 455 -6.63 -18.30 39.68
CA ALA A 455 -6.47 -17.38 38.55
C ALA A 455 -6.17 -15.93 39.01
N ALA A 456 -6.85 -15.47 40.06
CA ALA A 456 -6.62 -14.16 40.67
C ALA A 456 -5.20 -14.03 41.27
N THR A 457 -4.72 -15.09 41.93
CA THR A 457 -3.34 -15.12 42.47
C THR A 457 -2.30 -15.09 41.34
N ALA A 458 -2.47 -15.91 40.30
CA ALA A 458 -1.59 -15.93 39.17
C ALA A 458 -1.55 -14.53 38.44
N MET A 459 -2.72 -13.91 38.24
CA MET A 459 -2.79 -12.58 37.65
C MET A 459 -2.07 -11.52 38.51
N LYS A 460 -2.27 -11.56 39.85
CA LYS A 460 -1.59 -10.67 40.79
C LYS A 460 -0.08 -10.85 40.76
N ASN A 461 0.41 -12.09 40.65
CA ASN A 461 1.83 -12.37 40.55
C ASN A 461 2.45 -11.78 39.25
N LEU A 462 1.72 -11.90 38.14
CA LEU A 462 2.17 -11.30 36.87
C LEU A 462 2.06 -9.76 36.87
N ASP A 463 1.10 -9.19 37.60
CA ASP A 463 0.99 -7.73 37.81
C ASP A 463 2.19 -7.22 38.66
N ALA A 464 2.55 -7.92 39.73
CA ALA A 464 3.71 -7.61 40.56
C ALA A 464 5.05 -7.68 39.77
N GLU A 465 5.13 -8.53 38.74
CA GLU A 465 6.26 -8.59 37.81
C GLU A 465 6.23 -7.47 36.74
N GLY A 466 5.16 -6.70 36.65
CA GLY A 466 4.98 -5.65 35.66
C GLY A 466 4.69 -6.16 34.25
N PHE A 467 4.26 -7.41 34.09
CA PHE A 467 3.85 -7.94 32.80
C PHE A 467 2.48 -7.46 32.38
N VAL A 468 1.55 -7.42 33.31
CA VAL A 468 0.17 -6.96 33.10
C VAL A 468 -0.11 -5.69 33.88
N THR A 469 -1.12 -4.94 33.44
CA THR A 469 -1.60 -3.73 34.16
C THR A 469 -3.10 -3.75 34.18
N GLU A 470 -3.68 -3.48 35.35
CA GLU A 470 -5.14 -3.32 35.51
C GLU A 470 -5.59 -2.02 34.84
N ILE A 471 -6.60 -2.09 33.96
CA ILE A 471 -6.98 -0.96 33.07
C ILE A 471 -8.38 -0.37 33.36
N THR A 472 -9.16 -0.95 34.27
CA THR A 472 -10.55 -0.52 34.52
C THR A 472 -10.70 0.42 35.72
N GLY A 473 -9.78 0.40 36.68
CA GLY A 473 -9.87 1.12 37.96
C GLY A 473 -11.04 0.66 38.85
N GLN A 474 -11.69 -0.47 38.54
CA GLN A 474 -12.87 -0.96 39.21
C GLN A 474 -12.52 -1.90 40.37
N LYS A 475 -13.36 -1.95 41.37
CA LYS A 475 -13.22 -2.93 42.49
C LYS A 475 -13.60 -4.35 42.06
N ARG A 476 -14.52 -4.50 41.10
CA ARG A 476 -15.01 -5.79 40.55
C ARG A 476 -14.87 -5.76 39.04
N ASN A 477 -14.84 -6.94 38.39
CA ASN A 477 -14.71 -7.12 36.94
C ASN A 477 -13.47 -6.40 36.38
N LYS A 478 -12.36 -6.50 37.12
CA LYS A 478 -11.07 -5.95 36.70
C LYS A 478 -10.60 -6.61 35.43
N ARG A 479 -10.16 -5.79 34.45
CA ARG A 479 -9.50 -6.26 33.24
C ARG A 479 -8.02 -5.92 33.32
N PHE A 480 -7.21 -6.84 32.83
CA PHE A 480 -5.76 -6.74 32.83
C PHE A 480 -5.25 -6.75 31.39
N LYS A 481 -4.43 -5.76 31.05
CA LYS A 481 -3.76 -5.62 29.76
C LYS A 481 -2.34 -6.16 29.87
N PHE A 482 -1.92 -7.03 28.97
CA PHE A 482 -0.54 -7.54 28.87
C PHE A 482 0.37 -6.47 28.26
N THR A 483 0.62 -5.41 29.00
CA THR A 483 1.34 -4.21 28.56
C THR A 483 2.75 -4.50 28.13
N GLY A 484 3.45 -5.43 28.79
CA GLY A 484 4.79 -5.86 28.41
C GLY A 484 4.89 -6.41 26.99
N TYR A 485 3.82 -7.03 26.48
CA TYR A 485 3.72 -7.57 25.13
C TYR A 485 3.15 -6.55 24.14
N LEU A 486 2.03 -5.91 24.48
CA LEU A 486 1.32 -5.03 23.56
C LEU A 486 2.11 -3.80 23.13
N LYS A 487 3.04 -3.32 23.98
CA LYS A 487 3.94 -2.21 23.63
C LYS A 487 4.70 -2.41 22.32
N TYR A 488 4.96 -3.66 21.90
CA TYR A 488 5.64 -3.96 20.63
C TYR A 488 4.74 -3.72 19.40
N PHE A 489 3.44 -3.53 19.59
CA PHE A 489 2.48 -3.25 18.54
C PHE A 489 1.93 -1.82 18.59
N GLU A 490 2.20 -1.06 19.68
CA GLU A 490 1.69 0.32 19.87
C GLU A 490 2.46 1.35 19.03
N VAL A 491 3.69 1.04 18.60
CA VAL A 491 4.54 1.99 17.89
C VAL A 491 4.19 2.02 16.41
N ASP A 492 3.51 3.07 15.96
CA ASP A 492 3.23 3.37 14.54
C ASP A 492 4.40 4.17 13.89
N THR A 493 5.64 3.88 14.27
CA THR A 493 6.82 4.52 13.68
C THR A 493 7.68 3.46 12.99
N ILE A 494 7.86 3.63 11.70
CA ILE A 494 8.95 2.99 10.97
C ILE A 494 10.18 3.83 11.28
N THR A 495 11.13 3.28 12.05
CA THR A 495 12.44 3.91 12.23
C THR A 495 13.02 4.14 10.84
N ALA A 496 13.24 5.39 10.50
CA ALA A 496 13.32 5.92 9.16
C ALA A 496 14.13 5.04 8.20
N ALA A 497 13.54 4.77 7.03
CA ALA A 497 14.24 4.35 5.82
C ALA A 497 15.25 5.42 5.31
N GLN A 498 15.82 6.25 6.20
CA GLN A 498 16.79 7.29 5.87
C GLN A 498 18.22 6.76 5.69
N ASP A 499 18.47 5.50 6.10
CA ASP A 499 19.81 4.88 5.98
C ASP A 499 19.93 3.89 4.80
N ALA A 500 18.99 3.92 3.86
CA ALA A 500 18.93 2.97 2.74
C ALA A 500 19.07 3.64 1.35
N VAL A 501 19.81 4.77 1.25
CA VAL A 501 20.23 5.33 -0.05
C VAL A 501 21.73 5.63 -0.02
#